data_d0114268d5a694e5af908fcc011ecafe
#
_entry.id   d0114268d5a694e5af908fcc011ecafe
#
_cell.length_a   1.000
_cell.length_b   1.000
_cell.length_c   1.000
_cell.angle_alpha   90.00
_cell.angle_beta   90.00
_cell.angle_gamma   90.00
#
_symmetry.space_group_name_H-M   'P 1'
#
loop_
_entity.id
_entity.type
_entity.pdbx_description
1 polymer ?
#
loop_
_entity_poly.entity_id
_entity_poly.type
_entity_poly.pdbx_seq_one_letter_code
_entity_poly.pdbx_strand_id
1 'polypeptide(L)'
;MIKRYPNLIQGSDEWLAARCGLLTASEMKLIITPTFKPAANDKERAHMYELLAQRVTKHVEPSYIGDAMLRGQADEIEARIEYAKHYAPVDDMGFITNDKWGFTLGYSPDGLVGKVGAIECKSRCQKYQAQTIIENMGIDMGQTIPADFVIQIQTGMLVAELEWIDFISYCGGMPMAVIRVHPMPQVQELIINAAGEFEKRLAEKLAIYQDALKTKQRLTPTERRVEQEMFI
;
A
#
# COMPACT_ATOMS: atom_id res chain seq x y z
N MET A 1 -13.48 -9.31 8.91
CA MET A 1 -14.06 -8.14 9.65
C MET A 1 -13.15 -6.94 9.47
N ILE A 2 -13.72 -5.75 9.20
CA ILE A 2 -12.93 -4.52 9.07
C ILE A 2 -12.54 -4.00 10.44
N LYS A 3 -11.27 -3.60 10.59
CA LYS A 3 -10.77 -2.84 11.75
C LYS A 3 -10.18 -1.54 11.27
N ARG A 4 -10.48 -0.44 11.95
CA ARG A 4 -10.00 0.90 11.64
C ARG A 4 -9.13 1.43 12.77
N TYR A 5 -8.00 2.02 12.41
CA TYR A 5 -7.01 2.57 13.34
C TYR A 5 -6.79 4.06 13.02
N PRO A 6 -7.75 4.94 13.38
CA PRO A 6 -7.72 6.35 12.97
C PRO A 6 -6.54 7.13 13.55
N ASN A 7 -6.06 6.74 14.74
CA ASN A 7 -5.03 7.48 15.45
C ASN A 7 -3.59 7.05 15.13
N LEU A 8 -3.39 6.08 14.24
CA LEU A 8 -2.05 5.70 13.81
C LEU A 8 -1.49 6.75 12.84
N ILE A 9 -0.29 7.22 13.12
CA ILE A 9 0.41 8.16 12.26
C ILE A 9 1.29 7.36 11.29
N GLN A 10 1.14 7.56 10.00
CA GLN A 10 1.97 6.92 8.98
C GLN A 10 3.46 7.16 9.27
N GLY A 11 4.24 6.07 9.23
CA GLY A 11 5.67 6.10 9.51
C GLY A 11 6.04 5.98 10.99
N SER A 12 5.08 6.04 11.94
CA SER A 12 5.36 5.79 13.35
C SER A 12 5.62 4.30 13.64
N ASP A 13 6.29 4.01 14.76
CA ASP A 13 6.56 2.63 15.18
C ASP A 13 5.28 1.83 15.40
N GLU A 14 4.22 2.46 15.90
CA GLU A 14 2.91 1.84 16.10
C GLU A 14 2.25 1.50 14.75
N TRP A 15 2.39 2.36 13.74
CA TRP A 15 1.90 2.10 12.41
C TRP A 15 2.70 0.98 11.72
N LEU A 16 4.03 0.97 11.86
CA LEU A 16 4.88 -0.12 11.38
C LEU A 16 4.53 -1.45 12.05
N ALA A 17 4.31 -1.44 13.37
CA ALA A 17 3.88 -2.62 14.12
C ALA A 17 2.51 -3.15 13.65
N ALA A 18 1.54 -2.26 13.38
CA ALA A 18 0.23 -2.65 12.88
C ALA A 18 0.26 -3.28 11.49
N ARG A 19 1.23 -2.92 10.65
CA ARG A 19 1.45 -3.46 9.30
C ARG A 19 2.33 -4.71 9.28
N CYS A 20 3.04 -4.99 10.37
CA CYS A 20 4.07 -6.02 10.43
C CYS A 20 3.58 -7.39 9.95
N GLY A 21 4.18 -7.89 8.88
CA GLY A 21 3.86 -9.18 8.26
C GLY A 21 2.52 -9.23 7.52
N LEU A 22 1.88 -8.08 7.25
CA LEU A 22 0.65 -8.00 6.46
C LEU A 22 0.95 -7.58 5.03
N LEU A 23 0.24 -8.20 4.09
CA LEU A 23 0.19 -7.74 2.72
C LEU A 23 -0.69 -6.49 2.64
N THR A 24 -0.17 -5.39 2.09
CA THR A 24 -0.87 -4.10 2.04
C THR A 24 -1.15 -3.64 0.63
N ALA A 25 -2.10 -2.72 0.47
CA ALA A 25 -2.55 -2.23 -0.83
C ALA A 25 -1.39 -1.70 -1.69
N SER A 26 -0.44 -0.96 -1.11
CA SER A 26 0.71 -0.40 -1.83
C SER A 26 1.71 -1.46 -2.31
N GLU A 27 1.71 -2.64 -1.69
CA GLU A 27 2.62 -3.76 -1.97
C GLU A 27 2.01 -4.80 -2.92
N MET A 28 0.68 -4.76 -3.14
CA MET A 28 0.00 -5.68 -4.06
C MET A 28 0.59 -5.69 -5.47
N LYS A 29 1.17 -4.58 -5.93
CA LYS A 29 1.92 -4.49 -7.19
C LYS A 29 3.16 -5.39 -7.25
N LEU A 30 3.65 -5.90 -6.12
CA LEU A 30 4.76 -6.85 -6.06
C LEU A 30 4.31 -8.27 -6.37
N ILE A 31 3.05 -8.60 -6.10
CA ILE A 31 2.48 -9.93 -6.31
C ILE A 31 1.52 -10.02 -7.50
N ILE A 32 1.12 -8.87 -8.06
CA ILE A 32 0.30 -8.78 -9.28
C ILE A 32 0.99 -7.83 -10.26
N THR A 33 1.15 -8.27 -11.49
CA THR A 33 1.73 -7.45 -12.58
C THR A 33 0.73 -6.38 -13.05
N PRO A 34 1.20 -5.30 -13.71
CA PRO A 34 0.31 -4.31 -14.34
C PRO A 34 -0.63 -4.89 -15.41
N THR A 35 -0.33 -6.10 -15.91
CA THR A 35 -1.20 -6.84 -16.85
C THR A 35 -2.17 -7.78 -16.14
N PHE A 36 -2.42 -7.57 -14.86
CA PHE A 36 -3.35 -8.33 -14.02
C PHE A 36 -3.04 -9.84 -13.96
N LYS A 37 -1.77 -10.22 -13.93
CA LYS A 37 -1.32 -11.61 -13.76
C LYS A 37 -0.56 -11.75 -12.44
N PRO A 38 -0.63 -12.92 -11.77
CA PRO A 38 0.25 -13.20 -10.63
C PRO A 38 1.71 -13.00 -11.02
N ALA A 39 2.46 -12.29 -10.20
CA ALA A 39 3.89 -12.12 -10.39
C ALA A 39 4.63 -13.41 -10.00
N ALA A 40 5.69 -13.75 -10.75
CA ALA A 40 6.57 -14.87 -10.48
C ALA A 40 8.02 -14.43 -10.79
N ASN A 41 8.50 -13.44 -10.04
CA ASN A 41 9.80 -12.82 -10.24
C ASN A 41 10.54 -12.60 -8.91
N ASP A 42 11.78 -12.12 -8.99
CA ASP A 42 12.62 -11.92 -7.80
C ASP A 42 12.04 -10.86 -6.82
N LYS A 43 11.26 -9.90 -7.30
CA LYS A 43 10.62 -8.90 -6.43
C LYS A 43 9.51 -9.53 -5.58
N GLU A 44 8.66 -10.33 -6.20
CA GLU A 44 7.62 -11.10 -5.51
C GLU A 44 8.25 -12.05 -4.47
N ARG A 45 9.31 -12.76 -4.88
CA ARG A 45 10.05 -13.66 -4.01
C ARG A 45 10.68 -12.93 -2.82
N ALA A 46 11.34 -11.79 -3.06
CA ALA A 46 11.94 -10.98 -2.01
C ALA A 46 10.89 -10.50 -1.01
N HIS A 47 9.76 -9.99 -1.49
CA HIS A 47 8.66 -9.54 -0.64
C HIS A 47 8.05 -10.67 0.19
N MET A 48 7.95 -11.88 -0.35
CA MET A 48 7.51 -13.05 0.42
C MET A 48 8.43 -13.35 1.62
N TYR A 49 9.75 -13.29 1.43
CA TYR A 49 10.71 -13.50 2.53
C TYR A 49 10.76 -12.30 3.49
N GLU A 50 10.51 -11.10 3.03
CA GLU A 50 10.36 -9.91 3.87
C GLU A 50 9.19 -10.09 4.84
N LEU A 51 7.99 -10.42 4.34
CA LEU A 51 6.81 -10.65 5.20
C LEU A 51 7.00 -11.88 6.11
N LEU A 52 7.69 -12.94 5.64
CA LEU A 52 8.04 -14.07 6.47
C LEU A 52 8.93 -13.64 7.64
N ALA A 53 10.00 -12.88 7.37
CA ALA A 53 10.90 -12.38 8.40
C ALA A 53 10.16 -11.51 9.41
N GLN A 54 9.29 -10.60 8.94
CA GLN A 54 8.44 -9.78 9.81
C GLN A 54 7.51 -10.63 10.69
N ARG A 55 6.93 -11.71 10.17
CA ARG A 55 6.06 -12.61 10.96
C ARG A 55 6.83 -13.37 12.03
N VAL A 56 8.09 -13.73 11.77
CA VAL A 56 8.97 -14.43 12.72
C VAL A 56 9.50 -13.46 13.77
N THR A 57 10.00 -12.32 13.37
CA THR A 57 10.75 -11.39 14.23
C THR A 57 9.86 -10.35 14.90
N LYS A 58 8.62 -10.16 14.42
CA LYS A 58 7.69 -9.10 14.83
C LYS A 58 8.30 -7.70 14.67
N HIS A 59 9.10 -7.53 13.62
CA HIS A 59 9.79 -6.28 13.34
C HIS A 59 9.81 -5.96 11.86
N VAL A 60 9.63 -4.71 11.54
CA VAL A 60 9.80 -4.15 10.20
C VAL A 60 11.17 -3.47 10.16
N GLU A 61 12.03 -3.91 9.25
CA GLU A 61 13.34 -3.28 9.07
C GLU A 61 13.17 -1.85 8.55
N PRO A 62 13.98 -0.89 9.05
CA PRO A 62 13.95 0.48 8.54
C PRO A 62 14.28 0.50 7.04
N SER A 63 13.47 1.21 6.27
CA SER A 63 13.77 1.47 4.86
C SER A 63 14.46 2.82 4.69
N TYR A 64 15.37 2.90 3.72
CA TYR A 64 16.02 4.17 3.39
C TYR A 64 14.99 5.20 2.90
N ILE A 65 14.98 6.37 3.53
CA ILE A 65 14.14 7.50 3.15
C ILE A 65 14.96 8.40 2.23
N GLY A 66 14.69 8.35 0.92
CA GLY A 66 15.34 9.20 -0.06
C GLY A 66 14.53 10.47 -0.36
N ASP A 67 15.17 11.43 -1.07
CA ASP A 67 14.58 12.73 -1.43
C ASP A 67 13.23 12.61 -2.15
N ALA A 68 13.05 11.58 -2.97
CA ALA A 68 11.78 11.33 -3.66
C ALA A 68 10.64 10.97 -2.69
N MET A 69 10.97 10.28 -1.59
CA MET A 69 10.00 9.91 -0.57
C MET A 69 9.64 11.12 0.30
N LEU A 70 10.62 11.94 0.69
CA LEU A 70 10.39 13.20 1.41
C LEU A 70 9.53 14.17 0.57
N ARG A 71 9.84 14.31 -0.72
CA ARG A 71 9.01 15.09 -1.64
C ARG A 71 7.59 14.50 -1.71
N GLY A 72 7.45 13.17 -1.76
CA GLY A 72 6.16 12.51 -1.79
C GLY A 72 5.29 12.88 -0.60
N GLN A 73 5.87 12.90 0.61
CA GLN A 73 5.18 13.29 1.84
C GLN A 73 4.76 14.77 1.82
N ALA A 74 5.65 15.67 1.37
CA ALA A 74 5.32 17.10 1.25
C ALA A 74 4.21 17.35 0.21
N ASP A 75 4.32 16.73 -0.96
CA ASP A 75 3.32 16.85 -2.03
C ASP A 75 1.95 16.27 -1.63
N GLU A 76 1.92 15.22 -0.81
CA GLU A 76 0.68 14.63 -0.28
C GLU A 76 -0.07 15.64 0.61
N ILE A 77 0.65 16.33 1.50
CA ILE A 77 0.06 17.36 2.37
C ILE A 77 -0.58 18.47 1.52
N GLU A 78 0.16 19.00 0.55
CA GLU A 78 -0.34 20.04 -0.34
C GLU A 78 -1.53 19.57 -1.18
N ALA A 79 -1.44 18.34 -1.72
CA ALA A 79 -2.53 17.76 -2.51
C ALA A 79 -3.82 17.59 -1.70
N ARG A 80 -3.71 17.18 -0.42
CA ARG A 80 -4.86 17.07 0.49
C ARG A 80 -5.49 18.42 0.80
N ILE A 81 -4.66 19.46 1.03
CA ILE A 81 -5.13 20.83 1.28
C ILE A 81 -5.91 21.34 0.06
N GLU A 82 -5.34 21.21 -1.14
CA GLU A 82 -6.00 21.64 -2.37
C GLU A 82 -7.26 20.83 -2.67
N TYR A 83 -7.24 19.51 -2.40
CA TYR A 83 -8.44 18.70 -2.54
C TYR A 83 -9.55 19.14 -1.56
N ALA A 84 -9.22 19.33 -0.29
CA ALA A 84 -10.21 19.76 0.71
C ALA A 84 -10.83 21.13 0.38
N LYS A 85 -10.05 22.02 -0.21
CA LYS A 85 -10.49 23.36 -0.62
C LYS A 85 -11.44 23.35 -1.83
N HIS A 86 -11.22 22.44 -2.80
CA HIS A 86 -11.90 22.47 -4.09
C HIS A 86 -12.97 21.38 -4.27
N TYR A 87 -12.92 20.29 -3.48
CA TYR A 87 -13.80 19.13 -3.67
C TYR A 87 -14.59 18.76 -2.41
N ALA A 88 -13.93 18.26 -1.37
CA ALA A 88 -14.62 17.81 -0.16
C ALA A 88 -13.68 17.76 1.06
N PRO A 89 -14.22 17.92 2.29
CA PRO A 89 -13.44 17.69 3.52
C PRO A 89 -12.82 16.29 3.54
N VAL A 90 -11.61 16.20 4.09
CA VAL A 90 -10.83 14.96 4.20
C VAL A 90 -10.56 14.66 5.67
N ASP A 91 -10.99 13.48 6.11
CA ASP A 91 -10.77 12.98 7.45
C ASP A 91 -9.50 12.11 7.51
N ASP A 92 -8.75 12.21 8.61
CA ASP A 92 -7.55 11.37 8.81
C ASP A 92 -7.93 9.93 9.10
N MET A 93 -7.13 9.00 8.54
CA MET A 93 -7.22 7.58 8.81
C MET A 93 -5.85 6.93 8.66
N GLY A 94 -5.26 6.47 9.77
CA GLY A 94 -3.91 5.92 9.75
C GLY A 94 -3.80 4.56 9.09
N PHE A 95 -4.69 3.61 9.43
CA PHE A 95 -4.65 2.25 8.88
C PHE A 95 -6.00 1.54 8.96
N ILE A 96 -6.26 0.68 7.99
CA ILE A 96 -7.46 -0.16 7.92
C ILE A 96 -7.02 -1.58 7.60
N THR A 97 -7.61 -2.57 8.27
CA THR A 97 -7.42 -3.99 7.93
C THR A 97 -8.75 -4.68 7.69
N ASN A 98 -8.74 -5.71 6.84
CA ASN A 98 -9.90 -6.56 6.60
C ASN A 98 -9.45 -8.02 6.44
N ASP A 99 -10.10 -8.93 7.19
CA ASP A 99 -9.73 -10.36 7.28
C ASP A 99 -10.83 -11.29 6.72
N LYS A 100 -11.80 -10.77 5.97
CA LYS A 100 -12.99 -11.53 5.54
C LYS A 100 -12.70 -12.68 4.56
N TRP A 101 -11.50 -12.73 3.98
CA TRP A 101 -11.11 -13.76 3.00
C TRP A 101 -10.31 -14.93 3.60
N GLY A 102 -10.21 -15.01 4.94
CA GLY A 102 -9.39 -16.01 5.64
C GLY A 102 -7.93 -15.61 5.81
N PHE A 103 -7.56 -14.43 5.31
CA PHE A 103 -6.28 -13.75 5.52
C PHE A 103 -6.52 -12.24 5.66
N THR A 104 -5.53 -11.52 6.16
CA THR A 104 -5.68 -10.08 6.42
C THR A 104 -4.97 -9.26 5.36
N LEU A 105 -5.69 -8.31 4.76
CA LEU A 105 -5.12 -7.25 3.94
C LEU A 105 -5.15 -5.92 4.68
N GLY A 106 -4.14 -5.08 4.43
CA GLY A 106 -4.00 -3.75 5.01
C GLY A 106 -4.07 -2.63 3.98
N TYR A 107 -4.59 -1.47 4.41
CA TYR A 107 -4.64 -0.24 3.61
C TYR A 107 -4.45 0.99 4.50
N SER A 108 -3.55 1.88 4.11
CA SER A 108 -3.43 3.24 4.68
C SER A 108 -3.91 4.22 3.61
N PRO A 109 -5.12 4.78 3.71
CA PRO A 109 -5.57 5.82 2.81
C PRO A 109 -4.85 7.14 3.13
N ASP A 110 -4.65 7.97 2.11
CA ASP A 110 -4.16 9.33 2.31
C ASP A 110 -5.25 10.25 2.89
N GLY A 111 -6.48 9.77 3.01
CA GLY A 111 -7.60 10.36 3.74
C GLY A 111 -8.93 9.75 3.35
N LEU A 112 -9.92 9.85 4.25
CA LEU A 112 -11.30 9.44 4.00
C LEU A 112 -12.16 10.64 3.60
N VAL A 113 -13.14 10.41 2.74
CA VAL A 113 -14.10 11.43 2.31
C VAL A 113 -15.51 10.93 2.59
N GLY A 114 -16.13 11.51 3.62
CA GLY A 114 -17.42 11.06 4.11
C GLY A 114 -17.38 9.61 4.58
N LYS A 115 -18.44 8.84 4.26
CA LYS A 115 -18.58 7.45 4.76
C LYS A 115 -18.09 6.38 3.79
N VAL A 116 -18.03 6.71 2.50
CA VAL A 116 -17.88 5.72 1.41
C VAL A 116 -16.73 6.03 0.45
N GLY A 117 -16.05 7.14 0.64
CA GLY A 117 -14.98 7.59 -0.24
C GLY A 117 -13.63 7.72 0.45
N ALA A 118 -12.57 7.77 -0.34
CA ALA A 118 -11.22 8.10 0.10
C ALA A 118 -10.46 8.86 -0.99
N ILE A 119 -9.28 9.36 -0.65
CA ILE A 119 -8.30 9.89 -1.59
C ILE A 119 -7.02 9.05 -1.57
N GLU A 120 -6.35 9.01 -2.71
CA GLU A 120 -5.02 8.42 -2.88
C GLU A 120 -4.16 9.40 -3.69
N CYS A 121 -3.18 10.03 -3.03
CA CYS A 121 -2.34 11.08 -3.58
C CYS A 121 -1.04 10.49 -4.13
N LYS A 122 -0.63 10.95 -5.31
CA LYS A 122 0.64 10.56 -5.93
C LYS A 122 1.43 11.80 -6.33
N SER A 123 2.59 11.99 -5.66
CA SER A 123 3.60 12.94 -6.10
C SER A 123 4.14 12.53 -7.46
N ARG A 124 4.08 13.44 -8.42
CA ARG A 124 4.51 13.19 -9.80
C ARG A 124 5.63 14.15 -10.20
N CYS A 125 6.55 13.72 -11.04
CA CYS A 125 7.40 14.66 -11.74
C CYS A 125 6.65 15.22 -12.96
N GLN A 126 7.07 16.39 -13.46
CA GLN A 126 6.38 17.16 -14.49
C GLN A 126 5.97 16.33 -15.72
N LYS A 127 6.87 15.48 -16.23
CA LYS A 127 6.56 14.64 -17.41
C LYS A 127 5.39 13.68 -17.19
N TYR A 128 5.32 13.06 -16.01
CA TYR A 128 4.25 12.14 -15.67
C TYR A 128 2.96 12.85 -15.28
N GLN A 129 3.05 14.07 -14.75
CA GLN A 129 1.87 14.92 -14.53
C GLN A 129 1.25 15.32 -15.88
N ALA A 130 2.05 15.80 -16.83
CA ALA A 130 1.57 16.11 -18.17
C ALA A 130 0.95 14.88 -18.85
N GLN A 131 1.61 13.72 -18.75
CA GLN A 131 1.09 12.46 -19.28
C GLN A 131 -0.27 12.11 -18.68
N THR A 132 -0.41 12.17 -17.34
CA THR A 132 -1.69 11.89 -16.66
C THR A 132 -2.80 12.82 -17.15
N ILE A 133 -2.53 14.12 -17.29
CA ILE A 133 -3.54 15.06 -17.78
C ILE A 133 -3.96 14.74 -19.22
N ILE A 134 -3.01 14.40 -20.09
CA ILE A 134 -3.29 14.18 -21.52
C ILE A 134 -3.94 12.81 -21.75
N GLU A 135 -3.40 11.75 -21.14
CA GLU A 135 -3.80 10.37 -21.44
C GLU A 135 -4.95 9.86 -20.57
N ASN A 136 -5.10 10.41 -19.36
CA ASN A 136 -6.06 9.87 -18.38
C ASN A 136 -7.28 10.77 -18.11
N MET A 137 -7.23 12.07 -18.50
CA MET A 137 -8.35 13.00 -18.32
C MET A 137 -9.00 13.43 -19.64
N GLY A 138 -8.66 12.80 -20.75
CA GLY A 138 -9.19 13.14 -22.08
C GLY A 138 -10.70 12.91 -22.18
N ILE A 139 -11.39 13.84 -22.90
CA ILE A 139 -12.85 13.88 -23.03
C ILE A 139 -13.40 12.65 -23.75
N ASP A 140 -12.64 12.07 -24.68
CA ASP A 140 -13.11 11.02 -25.60
C ASP A 140 -12.80 9.59 -25.13
N MET A 141 -11.95 9.39 -24.10
CA MET A 141 -11.48 8.07 -23.67
C MET A 141 -12.05 7.57 -22.35
N GLY A 142 -12.91 8.37 -21.71
CA GLY A 142 -13.29 8.14 -20.31
C GLY A 142 -12.15 8.47 -19.36
N GLN A 143 -12.49 8.75 -18.10
CA GLN A 143 -11.47 9.01 -17.09
C GLN A 143 -10.85 7.69 -16.62
N THR A 144 -9.55 7.53 -16.82
CA THR A 144 -8.76 6.38 -16.37
C THR A 144 -7.62 6.88 -15.49
N ILE A 145 -6.98 5.98 -14.76
CA ILE A 145 -5.76 6.28 -14.00
C ILE A 145 -4.57 5.54 -14.59
N PRO A 146 -3.32 6.00 -14.36
CA PRO A 146 -2.15 5.26 -14.79
C PRO A 146 -2.16 3.83 -14.24
N ALA A 147 -1.87 2.85 -15.09
CA ALA A 147 -2.02 1.43 -14.82
C ALA A 147 -1.28 0.95 -13.55
N ASP A 148 -0.15 1.59 -13.22
CA ASP A 148 0.67 1.26 -12.06
C ASP A 148 -0.06 1.45 -10.71
N PHE A 149 -1.14 2.24 -10.68
CA PHE A 149 -1.89 2.54 -9.44
C PHE A 149 -3.21 1.78 -9.32
N VAL A 150 -3.68 1.15 -10.41
CA VAL A 150 -4.98 0.46 -10.43
C VAL A 150 -5.08 -0.60 -9.34
N ILE A 151 -4.06 -1.46 -9.22
CA ILE A 151 -4.05 -2.55 -8.22
C ILE A 151 -4.09 -1.99 -6.79
N GLN A 152 -3.30 -0.96 -6.49
CA GLN A 152 -3.29 -0.33 -5.16
C GLN A 152 -4.66 0.23 -4.82
N ILE A 153 -5.27 1.02 -5.71
CA ILE A 153 -6.56 1.67 -5.50
C ILE A 153 -7.69 0.64 -5.37
N GLN A 154 -7.72 -0.38 -6.24
CA GLN A 154 -8.71 -1.45 -6.14
C GLN A 154 -8.55 -2.26 -4.85
N THR A 155 -7.32 -2.48 -4.38
CA THR A 155 -7.08 -3.13 -3.09
C THR A 155 -7.54 -2.25 -1.93
N GLY A 156 -7.26 -0.94 -1.97
CA GLY A 156 -7.73 0.01 -0.95
C GLY A 156 -9.25 0.00 -0.82
N MET A 157 -9.97 0.09 -1.95
CA MET A 157 -11.45 0.00 -1.97
C MET A 157 -11.94 -1.33 -1.41
N LEU A 158 -11.30 -2.44 -1.78
CA LEU A 158 -11.65 -3.77 -1.31
C LEU A 158 -11.47 -3.91 0.22
N VAL A 159 -10.35 -3.44 0.76
CA VAL A 159 -10.02 -3.53 2.20
C VAL A 159 -10.95 -2.66 3.03
N ALA A 160 -11.18 -1.43 2.60
CA ALA A 160 -11.95 -0.45 3.35
C ALA A 160 -13.46 -0.47 3.03
N GLU A 161 -13.89 -1.31 2.04
CA GLU A 161 -15.28 -1.41 1.52
C GLU A 161 -15.82 -0.05 1.07
N LEU A 162 -15.03 0.64 0.24
CA LEU A 162 -15.36 1.95 -0.30
C LEU A 162 -16.07 1.84 -1.64
N GLU A 163 -16.94 2.81 -1.91
CA GLU A 163 -17.65 2.94 -3.19
C GLU A 163 -16.81 3.65 -4.25
N TRP A 164 -15.82 4.46 -3.83
CA TRP A 164 -14.91 5.16 -4.71
C TRP A 164 -13.64 5.62 -4.00
N ILE A 165 -12.59 5.84 -4.80
CA ILE A 165 -11.37 6.56 -4.39
C ILE A 165 -11.07 7.60 -5.46
N ASP A 166 -10.84 8.84 -5.04
CA ASP A 166 -10.32 9.89 -5.90
C ASP A 166 -8.78 9.76 -5.96
N PHE A 167 -8.29 9.32 -7.12
CA PHE A 167 -6.88 9.35 -7.44
C PHE A 167 -6.44 10.78 -7.70
N ILE A 168 -5.44 11.24 -6.95
CA ILE A 168 -4.89 12.58 -7.07
C ILE A 168 -3.48 12.47 -7.64
N SER A 169 -3.26 13.05 -8.82
CA SER A 169 -1.94 13.23 -9.41
C SER A 169 -1.50 14.67 -9.15
N TYR A 170 -0.44 14.84 -8.36
CA TYR A 170 0.05 16.14 -7.93
C TYR A 170 1.50 16.37 -8.37
N CYS A 171 1.75 17.57 -8.87
CA CYS A 171 3.07 18.10 -9.17
C CYS A 171 3.04 19.61 -8.94
N GLY A 172 3.78 20.12 -7.97
CA GLY A 172 3.83 21.55 -7.69
C GLY A 172 4.16 22.37 -8.93
N GLY A 173 3.42 23.46 -9.17
CA GLY A 173 3.54 24.31 -10.35
C GLY A 173 2.80 23.81 -11.60
N MET A 174 2.07 22.69 -11.52
CA MET A 174 1.21 22.18 -12.59
C MET A 174 -0.22 21.98 -12.06
N PRO A 175 -1.25 21.96 -12.93
CA PRO A 175 -2.61 21.63 -12.50
C PRO A 175 -2.66 20.25 -11.84
N MET A 176 -3.32 20.18 -10.67
CA MET A 176 -3.61 18.92 -9.98
C MET A 176 -4.73 18.19 -10.74
N ALA A 177 -4.52 16.91 -11.02
CA ALA A 177 -5.53 16.06 -11.64
C ALA A 177 -6.21 15.19 -10.58
N VAL A 178 -7.55 15.19 -10.56
CA VAL A 178 -8.37 14.36 -9.66
C VAL A 178 -9.27 13.48 -10.51
N ILE A 179 -9.14 12.16 -10.36
CA ILE A 179 -9.84 11.17 -11.17
C ILE A 179 -10.57 10.20 -10.23
N ARG A 180 -11.89 10.17 -10.30
CA ARG A 180 -12.71 9.24 -9.50
C ARG A 180 -12.65 7.84 -10.06
N VAL A 181 -12.29 6.89 -9.20
CA VAL A 181 -12.21 5.47 -9.50
C VAL A 181 -13.28 4.72 -8.72
N HIS A 182 -13.98 3.83 -9.41
CA HIS A 182 -14.98 2.94 -8.81
C HIS A 182 -14.47 1.50 -8.73
N PRO A 183 -15.09 0.65 -7.88
CA PRO A 183 -14.74 -0.76 -7.80
C PRO A 183 -14.83 -1.46 -9.15
N MET A 184 -13.80 -2.26 -9.44
CA MET A 184 -13.72 -3.13 -10.61
C MET A 184 -13.81 -4.59 -10.13
N PRO A 185 -14.99 -5.21 -10.11
CA PRO A 185 -15.19 -6.52 -9.47
C PRO A 185 -14.24 -7.60 -9.97
N GLN A 186 -13.97 -7.64 -11.28
CA GLN A 186 -13.04 -8.60 -11.88
C GLN A 186 -11.59 -8.41 -11.39
N VAL A 187 -11.15 -7.16 -11.22
CA VAL A 187 -9.82 -6.85 -10.68
C VAL A 187 -9.75 -7.19 -9.20
N GLN A 188 -10.82 -6.89 -8.45
CA GLN A 188 -10.90 -7.21 -7.02
C GLN A 188 -10.91 -8.73 -6.77
N GLU A 189 -11.60 -9.51 -7.58
CA GLU A 189 -11.55 -10.98 -7.52
C GLU A 189 -10.13 -11.51 -7.78
N LEU A 190 -9.45 -10.97 -8.79
CA LEU A 190 -8.07 -11.31 -9.09
C LEU A 190 -7.14 -10.98 -7.91
N ILE A 191 -7.33 -9.82 -7.27
CA ILE A 191 -6.56 -9.42 -6.08
C ILE A 191 -6.75 -10.42 -4.94
N ILE A 192 -8.00 -10.82 -4.64
CA ILE A 192 -8.30 -11.80 -3.59
C ILE A 192 -7.62 -13.14 -3.87
N ASN A 193 -7.74 -13.62 -5.10
CA ASN A 193 -7.15 -14.90 -5.51
C ASN A 193 -5.61 -14.88 -5.43
N ALA A 194 -4.97 -13.82 -5.95
CA ALA A 194 -3.52 -13.67 -5.90
C ALA A 194 -2.99 -13.55 -4.46
N ALA A 195 -3.68 -12.77 -3.62
CA ALA A 195 -3.34 -12.64 -2.21
C ALA A 195 -3.50 -13.96 -1.45
N GLY A 196 -4.58 -14.70 -1.69
CA GLY A 196 -4.81 -16.01 -1.07
C GLY A 196 -3.74 -17.04 -1.43
N GLU A 197 -3.34 -17.13 -2.69
CA GLU A 197 -2.26 -18.00 -3.13
C GLU A 197 -0.89 -17.56 -2.59
N PHE A 198 -0.64 -16.27 -2.48
CA PHE A 198 0.57 -15.75 -1.87
C PHE A 198 0.62 -16.08 -0.38
N GLU A 199 -0.45 -15.86 0.37
CA GLU A 199 -0.56 -16.17 1.80
C GLU A 199 -0.39 -17.68 2.09
N LYS A 200 -0.94 -18.54 1.25
CA LYS A 200 -0.76 -19.98 1.34
C LYS A 200 0.71 -20.37 1.21
N ARG A 201 1.39 -19.86 0.18
CA ARG A 201 2.83 -20.13 -0.03
C ARG A 201 3.69 -19.56 1.10
N LEU A 202 3.31 -18.40 1.64
CA LEU A 202 3.98 -17.80 2.79
C LEU A 202 3.84 -18.67 4.05
N ALA A 203 2.64 -19.20 4.31
CA ALA A 203 2.38 -20.10 5.42
C ALA A 203 3.18 -21.43 5.30
N GLU A 204 3.27 -21.99 4.09
CA GLU A 204 4.10 -23.16 3.81
C GLU A 204 5.59 -22.90 4.12
N LYS A 205 6.11 -21.73 3.68
CA LYS A 205 7.50 -21.34 3.96
C LYS A 205 7.76 -21.10 5.46
N LEU A 206 6.79 -20.52 6.15
CA LEU A 206 6.87 -20.32 7.59
C LEU A 206 6.93 -21.66 8.33
N ALA A 207 6.16 -22.66 7.92
CA ALA A 207 6.21 -24.01 8.49
C ALA A 207 7.60 -24.67 8.25
N ILE A 208 8.14 -24.57 7.04
CA ILE A 208 9.49 -25.07 6.72
C ILE A 208 10.55 -24.37 7.59
N TYR A 209 10.46 -23.05 7.77
CA TYR A 209 11.37 -22.32 8.64
C TYR A 209 11.29 -22.79 10.08
N GLN A 210 10.08 -22.95 10.62
CA GLN A 210 9.87 -23.44 11.99
C GLN A 210 10.40 -24.88 12.20
N ASP A 211 10.25 -25.74 11.20
CA ASP A 211 10.78 -27.11 11.26
C ASP A 211 12.32 -27.12 11.17
N ALA A 212 12.91 -26.25 10.37
CA ALA A 212 14.37 -26.10 10.31
C ALA A 212 14.96 -25.68 11.67
N LEU A 213 14.26 -24.86 12.45
CA LEU A 213 14.69 -24.46 13.79
C LEU A 213 14.67 -25.64 14.81
N LYS A 214 13.81 -26.65 14.59
CA LYS A 214 13.71 -27.84 15.44
C LYS A 214 14.80 -28.85 15.14
N THR A 215 15.41 -28.81 13.97
CA THR A 215 16.46 -29.72 13.56
C THR A 215 17.79 -29.31 14.20
N LYS A 216 18.68 -30.28 14.46
CA LYS A 216 20.05 -30.06 15.01
C LYS A 216 21.00 -29.50 13.92
N GLN A 217 20.53 -28.55 13.10
CA GLN A 217 21.39 -27.87 12.12
C GLN A 217 22.27 -26.82 12.83
N ARG A 218 23.30 -26.33 12.13
CA ARG A 218 24.20 -25.30 12.67
C ARG A 218 23.52 -23.89 12.66
N LEU A 219 22.41 -23.77 13.39
CA LEU A 219 21.68 -22.51 13.58
C LEU A 219 21.95 -22.01 15.00
N THR A 220 22.55 -20.81 15.11
CA THR A 220 22.84 -20.18 16.39
C THR A 220 21.92 -18.97 16.58
N PRO A 221 21.15 -18.90 17.67
CA PRO A 221 20.35 -17.72 17.99
C PRO A 221 21.24 -16.48 18.14
N THR A 222 20.77 -15.36 17.65
CA THR A 222 21.44 -14.06 17.78
C THR A 222 20.43 -13.01 18.25
N GLU A 223 20.94 -11.96 18.89
CA GLU A 223 20.14 -10.83 19.31
C GLU A 223 20.18 -9.71 18.27
N ARG A 224 19.07 -8.98 18.12
CA ARG A 224 19.03 -7.79 17.27
C ARG A 224 19.84 -6.67 17.94
N ARG A 225 20.63 -5.97 17.14
CA ARG A 225 21.20 -4.70 17.58
C ARG A 225 20.08 -3.66 17.70
N VAL A 226 19.99 -3.03 18.84
CA VAL A 226 19.19 -1.82 19.02
C VAL A 226 20.09 -0.65 18.62
N GLU A 227 19.74 0.03 17.53
CA GLU A 227 20.42 1.29 17.19
C GLU A 227 20.08 2.31 18.29
N GLN A 228 21.07 2.64 19.10
CA GLN A 228 20.94 3.76 20.02
C GLN A 228 21.16 5.04 19.19
N GLU A 229 20.16 5.90 19.13
CA GLU A 229 20.35 7.26 18.65
C GLU A 229 21.45 7.89 19.49
N MET A 230 22.61 8.13 18.89
CA MET A 230 23.64 8.97 19.52
C MET A 230 23.17 10.42 19.40
N PHE A 231 22.62 10.94 20.46
CA PHE A 231 22.46 12.38 20.62
C PHE A 231 23.89 12.99 20.73
N ILE A 232 24.34 13.69 19.69
CA ILE A 232 25.53 14.52 19.71
C ILE A 232 25.14 15.94 20.11
#